data_5b1ee1e2af1ab56c492acb5bb26dcae7
#
_entry.id   5b1ee1e2af1ab56c492acb5bb26dcae7
#
_cell.length_a   1.000
_cell.length_b   1.000
_cell.length_c   1.000
_cell.angle_alpha   90.00
_cell.angle_beta   90.00
_cell.angle_gamma   90.00
#
_symmetry.space_group_name_H-M   'P 1'
#
loop_
_entity.id
_entity.type
_entity.pdbx_description
1 polymer ?
#
loop_
_entity_poly.entity_id
_entity_poly.type
_entity_poly.pdbx_seq_one_letter_code
_entity_poly.pdbx_strand_id
1 'polypeptide(L)'
;MESNGRKDMSEQLNRQFSTDAISRLQSNRLDWQRLMGTPQFDYPIDYSVAVSSVDREAGLIEFIAKWAPNAYCHYHRHLGRAATRVLQGEHHIVETTDLQTLHKTRRPGFHGQTPAGELHMEYGGADGATVIFLCEAVDGNLFDIVAKDGSILATATLDDFVSGRLR
;
A
#
# COMPACT_ATOMS: atom_id res chain seq x y z
N MET A 1 -28.68 20.66 14.94
CA MET A 1 -27.24 20.37 14.73
C MET A 1 -27.14 18.89 14.44
N GLU A 2 -27.15 18.54 13.17
CA GLU A 2 -27.01 17.14 12.73
C GLU A 2 -25.56 16.78 12.72
N SER A 3 -25.17 15.84 13.59
CA SER A 3 -23.89 15.17 13.51
C SER A 3 -23.91 14.27 12.26
N ASN A 4 -23.37 14.78 11.17
CA ASN A 4 -23.18 14.00 9.96
C ASN A 4 -22.16 12.91 10.28
N GLY A 5 -22.67 11.69 10.53
CA GLY A 5 -21.88 10.54 10.89
C GLY A 5 -20.93 10.17 9.75
N ARG A 6 -19.64 10.47 9.92
CA ARG A 6 -18.60 9.71 9.24
C ARG A 6 -18.81 8.25 9.64
N LYS A 7 -19.35 7.45 8.72
CA LYS A 7 -19.42 6.01 8.90
C LYS A 7 -18.01 5.55 9.26
N ASP A 8 -17.92 4.80 10.35
CA ASP A 8 -16.66 4.29 10.84
C ASP A 8 -15.92 3.58 9.70
N MET A 9 -14.74 4.08 9.35
CA MET A 9 -13.93 3.57 8.25
C MET A 9 -13.62 2.08 8.44
N SER A 10 -13.57 1.59 9.68
CA SER A 10 -13.38 0.17 9.98
C SER A 10 -14.54 -0.70 9.46
N GLU A 11 -15.80 -0.20 9.49
CA GLU A 11 -16.95 -0.90 8.93
C GLU A 11 -16.97 -0.86 7.39
N GLN A 12 -16.58 0.25 6.79
CA GLN A 12 -16.46 0.35 5.33
C GLN A 12 -15.34 -0.53 4.80
N LEU A 13 -14.21 -0.59 5.50
CA LEU A 13 -13.05 -1.42 5.18
C LEU A 13 -13.38 -2.92 5.18
N ASN A 14 -14.16 -3.38 6.13
CA ASN A 14 -14.54 -4.79 6.22
C ASN A 14 -15.52 -5.26 5.13
N ARG A 15 -16.28 -4.35 4.53
CA ARG A 15 -17.30 -4.69 3.52
C ARG A 15 -16.84 -4.52 2.07
N GLN A 16 -15.89 -3.63 1.78
CA GLN A 16 -15.50 -3.28 0.41
C GLN A 16 -14.33 -4.08 -0.17
N PHE A 17 -13.46 -4.64 0.66
CA PHE A 17 -12.32 -5.43 0.18
C PHE A 17 -12.68 -6.65 -0.64
N SER A 18 -13.92 -7.11 -0.61
CA SER A 18 -14.12 -8.53 -0.83
C SER A 18 -14.49 -8.94 -2.24
N THR A 19 -15.17 -8.11 -3.02
CA THR A 19 -15.79 -8.64 -4.24
C THR A 19 -15.19 -8.06 -5.51
N ASP A 20 -14.96 -6.76 -5.58
CA ASP A 20 -14.64 -6.12 -6.84
C ASP A 20 -13.14 -6.24 -7.20
N ALA A 21 -12.24 -5.99 -6.26
CA ALA A 21 -10.80 -6.09 -6.50
C ALA A 21 -10.36 -7.53 -6.77
N ILE A 22 -10.87 -8.49 -5.98
CA ILE A 22 -10.58 -9.92 -6.17
C ILE A 22 -11.14 -10.40 -7.51
N SER A 23 -12.36 -10.02 -7.87
CA SER A 23 -12.97 -10.37 -9.14
C SER A 23 -12.18 -9.80 -10.33
N ARG A 24 -11.71 -8.58 -10.24
CA ARG A 24 -10.86 -7.95 -11.27
C ARG A 24 -9.50 -8.62 -11.37
N LEU A 25 -8.90 -8.99 -10.24
CA LEU A 25 -7.65 -9.74 -10.22
C LEU A 25 -7.81 -11.10 -10.92
N GLN A 26 -8.87 -11.85 -10.60
CA GLN A 26 -9.15 -13.14 -11.19
C GLN A 26 -9.48 -13.06 -12.68
N SER A 27 -10.15 -11.99 -13.12
CA SER A 27 -10.52 -11.79 -14.54
C SER A 27 -9.41 -11.12 -15.35
N ASN A 28 -8.26 -10.86 -14.76
CA ASN A 28 -7.12 -10.15 -15.38
C ASN A 28 -7.51 -8.79 -16.02
N ARG A 29 -8.42 -8.07 -15.37
CA ARG A 29 -8.93 -6.76 -15.82
C ARG A 29 -8.30 -5.58 -15.08
N LEU A 30 -7.04 -5.71 -14.68
CA LEU A 30 -6.31 -4.68 -13.96
C LEU A 30 -5.18 -4.15 -14.84
N ASP A 31 -5.04 -2.84 -14.85
CA ASP A 31 -3.91 -2.16 -15.48
C ASP A 31 -2.73 -2.11 -14.51
N TRP A 32 -1.75 -2.97 -14.74
CA TRP A 32 -0.59 -3.10 -13.89
C TRP A 32 0.51 -2.11 -14.27
N GLN A 33 0.99 -1.38 -13.28
CA GLN A 33 2.18 -0.56 -13.37
C GLN A 33 3.30 -1.21 -12.56
N ARG A 34 4.40 -1.58 -13.22
CA ARG A 34 5.59 -2.14 -12.58
C ARG A 34 6.53 -1.02 -12.15
N LEU A 35 6.98 -1.11 -10.90
CA LEU A 35 7.94 -0.18 -10.32
C LEU A 35 9.23 -0.94 -10.01
N MET A 36 10.34 -0.36 -10.45
CA MET A 36 11.67 -0.88 -10.22
C MET A 36 12.53 0.21 -9.59
N GLY A 37 13.52 -0.20 -8.83
CA GLY A 37 14.47 0.72 -8.23
C GLY A 37 15.34 1.42 -9.27
N THR A 38 15.90 2.53 -8.86
CA THR A 38 16.95 3.25 -9.58
C THR A 38 18.29 3.04 -8.86
N PRO A 39 19.43 3.46 -9.42
CA PRO A 39 20.73 3.38 -8.73
C PRO A 39 20.81 4.11 -7.38
N GLN A 40 19.83 4.95 -7.09
CA GLN A 40 19.67 5.63 -5.80
C GLN A 40 19.35 4.68 -4.65
N PHE A 41 18.75 3.50 -4.95
CA PHE A 41 18.36 2.51 -3.96
C PHE A 41 19.32 1.33 -3.97
N ASP A 42 19.81 0.94 -2.82
CA ASP A 42 20.78 -0.15 -2.63
C ASP A 42 20.12 -1.48 -2.24
N TYR A 43 18.83 -1.62 -2.52
CA TYR A 43 18.04 -2.82 -2.30
C TYR A 43 17.16 -3.14 -3.52
N PRO A 44 16.83 -4.43 -3.75
CA PRO A 44 16.12 -4.84 -4.96
C PRO A 44 14.63 -4.43 -4.90
N ILE A 45 14.27 -3.39 -5.64
CA ILE A 45 12.86 -2.94 -5.77
C ILE A 45 12.28 -3.57 -7.02
N ASP A 46 11.22 -4.37 -6.87
CA ASP A 46 10.45 -4.94 -7.97
C ASP A 46 9.05 -5.30 -7.48
N TYR A 47 8.10 -4.43 -7.75
CA TYR A 47 6.69 -4.66 -7.45
C TYR A 47 5.80 -4.03 -8.50
N SER A 48 4.56 -4.45 -8.56
CA SER A 48 3.57 -3.91 -9.48
C SER A 48 2.34 -3.47 -8.70
N VAL A 49 1.71 -2.40 -9.14
CA VAL A 49 0.52 -1.82 -8.54
C VAL A 49 -0.58 -1.71 -9.60
N ALA A 50 -1.81 -2.05 -9.22
CA ALA A 50 -2.99 -1.82 -10.04
C ALA A 50 -4.11 -1.22 -9.20
N VAL A 51 -4.63 -0.08 -9.62
CA VAL A 51 -5.76 0.59 -8.96
C VAL A 51 -7.05 -0.16 -9.28
N SER A 52 -7.79 -0.54 -8.25
CA SER A 52 -9.11 -1.18 -8.40
C SER A 52 -10.26 -0.21 -8.25
N SER A 53 -10.16 0.76 -7.35
CA SER A 53 -11.15 1.82 -7.19
C SER A 53 -10.57 3.08 -6.57
N VAL A 54 -11.24 4.20 -6.80
CA VAL A 54 -10.91 5.48 -6.20
C VAL A 54 -12.18 6.24 -5.85
N ASP A 55 -12.24 6.78 -4.63
CA ASP A 55 -13.25 7.73 -4.20
C ASP A 55 -12.53 9.05 -3.87
N ARG A 56 -12.58 9.99 -4.82
CA ARG A 56 -11.90 11.27 -4.69
C ARG A 56 -12.55 12.17 -3.63
N GLU A 57 -13.85 12.06 -3.45
CA GLU A 57 -14.58 12.86 -2.46
C GLU A 57 -14.22 12.42 -1.04
N ALA A 58 -14.14 11.13 -0.82
CA ALA A 58 -13.71 10.55 0.46
C ALA A 58 -12.18 10.55 0.64
N GLY A 59 -11.40 10.79 -0.41
CA GLY A 59 -9.95 10.68 -0.38
C GLY A 59 -9.46 9.25 -0.21
N LEU A 60 -10.16 8.26 -0.77
CA LEU A 60 -9.85 6.84 -0.63
C LEU A 60 -9.41 6.24 -1.95
N ILE A 61 -8.41 5.37 -1.89
CA ILE A 61 -7.95 4.57 -3.02
C ILE A 61 -7.78 3.12 -2.60
N GLU A 62 -8.32 2.22 -3.41
CA GLU A 62 -8.05 0.79 -3.30
C GLU A 62 -7.15 0.35 -4.45
N PHE A 63 -6.09 -0.36 -4.13
CA PHE A 63 -5.18 -0.92 -5.12
C PHE A 63 -4.65 -2.29 -4.68
N ILE A 64 -4.18 -3.06 -5.65
CA ILE A 64 -3.49 -4.32 -5.41
C ILE A 64 -2.01 -4.12 -5.71
N ALA A 65 -1.15 -4.59 -4.81
CA ALA A 65 0.28 -4.65 -5.02
C ALA A 65 0.75 -6.10 -5.14
N LYS A 66 1.69 -6.34 -6.06
CA LYS A 66 2.39 -7.62 -6.23
C LYS A 66 3.87 -7.40 -6.12
N TRP A 67 4.52 -8.11 -5.20
CA TRP A 67 5.98 -8.16 -5.09
C TRP A 67 6.54 -9.37 -5.81
N ALA A 68 7.61 -9.17 -6.54
CA ALA A 68 8.43 -10.27 -7.02
C ALA A 68 9.08 -11.03 -5.83
N PRO A 69 9.51 -12.30 -6.01
CA PRO A 69 10.17 -13.04 -4.96
C PRO A 69 11.37 -12.29 -4.37
N ASN A 70 11.40 -12.15 -3.05
CA ASN A 70 12.44 -11.47 -2.27
C ASN A 70 12.70 -10.01 -2.66
N ALA A 71 11.74 -9.36 -3.33
CA ALA A 71 11.85 -7.97 -3.75
C ALA A 71 11.08 -7.03 -2.81
N TYR A 72 11.53 -5.79 -2.77
CA TYR A 72 11.02 -4.73 -1.91
C TYR A 72 10.16 -3.73 -2.68
N CYS A 73 9.31 -2.97 -1.97
CA CYS A 73 8.86 -1.67 -2.44
C CYS A 73 9.81 -0.56 -1.96
N HIS A 74 9.51 0.67 -2.30
CA HIS A 74 10.21 1.83 -1.76
C HIS A 74 9.97 1.96 -0.25
N TYR A 75 10.99 2.34 0.51
CA TYR A 75 10.84 2.72 1.91
C TYR A 75 9.95 3.95 2.00
N HIS A 76 8.86 3.86 2.76
CA HIS A 76 7.82 4.90 2.71
C HIS A 76 7.12 5.11 4.05
N ARG A 77 6.56 6.31 4.17
CA ARG A 77 5.67 6.68 5.27
C ARG A 77 4.24 6.81 4.76
N HIS A 78 3.30 6.18 5.46
CA HIS A 78 1.88 6.41 5.24
C HIS A 78 1.47 7.79 5.75
N LEU A 79 0.84 8.62 4.92
CA LEU A 79 0.33 9.92 5.34
C LEU A 79 -1.06 9.79 5.96
N GLY A 80 -1.91 8.95 5.42
CA GLY A 80 -3.19 8.56 6.00
C GLY A 80 -3.16 7.12 6.54
N ARG A 81 -4.30 6.68 7.04
CA ARG A 81 -4.49 5.28 7.49
C ARG A 81 -4.59 4.36 6.30
N ALA A 82 -4.22 3.10 6.49
CA ALA A 82 -4.40 2.07 5.48
C ALA A 82 -4.98 0.80 6.09
N ALA A 83 -5.78 0.08 5.30
CA ALA A 83 -6.13 -1.29 5.59
C ALA A 83 -5.46 -2.22 4.59
N THR A 84 -5.10 -3.41 5.04
CA THR A 84 -4.30 -4.38 4.30
C THR A 84 -4.94 -5.76 4.39
N ARG A 85 -5.00 -6.47 3.26
CA ARG A 85 -5.37 -7.88 3.21
C ARG A 85 -4.40 -8.65 2.31
N VAL A 86 -3.79 -9.69 2.86
CA VAL A 86 -2.89 -10.58 2.09
C VAL A 86 -3.70 -11.64 1.36
N LEU A 87 -3.49 -11.76 0.05
CA LEU A 87 -4.17 -12.72 -0.82
C LEU A 87 -3.31 -13.92 -1.13
N GLN A 88 -2.02 -13.72 -1.40
CA GLN A 88 -1.06 -14.76 -1.79
C GLN A 88 0.33 -14.45 -1.27
N GLY A 89 1.14 -15.51 -1.10
CA GLY A 89 2.54 -15.41 -0.70
C GLY A 89 2.74 -14.97 0.75
N GLU A 90 3.90 -14.41 1.02
CA GLU A 90 4.24 -13.85 2.32
C GLU A 90 4.57 -12.36 2.18
N HIS A 91 3.82 -11.54 2.90
CA HIS A 91 4.03 -10.10 2.98
C HIS A 91 4.80 -9.78 4.26
N HIS A 92 6.00 -9.28 4.09
CA HIS A 92 6.89 -8.89 5.17
C HIS A 92 6.89 -7.38 5.35
N ILE A 93 6.88 -6.93 6.60
CA ILE A 93 6.98 -5.52 6.98
C ILE A 93 8.09 -5.37 7.99
N VAL A 94 8.95 -4.38 7.76
CA VAL A 94 10.00 -3.96 8.68
C VAL A 94 9.71 -2.53 9.10
N GLU A 95 9.33 -2.37 10.36
CA GLU A 95 9.13 -1.07 10.98
C GLU A 95 10.39 -0.72 11.80
N THR A 96 10.94 0.46 11.56
CA THR A 96 12.05 0.97 12.35
C THR A 96 11.60 2.21 13.11
N THR A 97 11.70 2.14 14.42
CA THR A 97 11.51 3.27 15.33
C THR A 97 12.84 3.61 16.01
N ASP A 98 12.90 4.73 16.72
CA ASP A 98 14.10 5.13 17.49
C ASP A 98 14.51 4.10 18.55
N LEU A 99 13.59 3.22 18.95
CA LEU A 99 13.78 2.27 20.04
C LEU A 99 14.05 0.84 19.56
N GLN A 100 13.50 0.45 18.39
CA GLN A 100 13.56 -0.93 17.94
C GLN A 100 13.23 -1.07 16.45
N THR A 101 13.67 -2.20 15.89
CA THR A 101 13.22 -2.68 14.58
C THR A 101 12.30 -3.89 14.79
N LEU A 102 11.10 -3.82 14.23
CA LEU A 102 10.10 -4.90 14.26
C LEU A 102 9.97 -5.51 12.88
N HIS A 103 10.02 -6.83 12.82
CA HIS A 103 9.75 -7.58 11.59
C HIS A 103 8.46 -8.38 11.77
N LYS A 104 7.50 -8.12 10.89
CA LYS A 104 6.20 -8.79 10.86
C LYS A 104 6.08 -9.59 9.56
N THR A 105 5.59 -10.82 9.66
CA THR A 105 5.26 -11.66 8.50
C THR A 105 3.75 -11.88 8.47
N ARG A 106 3.14 -11.55 7.35
CA ARG A 106 1.70 -11.68 7.13
C ARG A 106 1.44 -12.68 6.01
N ARG A 107 0.53 -13.61 6.23
CA ARG A 107 0.17 -14.69 5.31
C ARG A 107 -1.24 -14.53 4.75
N PRO A 108 -1.63 -15.28 3.71
CA PRO A 108 -2.99 -15.24 3.17
C PRO A 108 -4.04 -15.41 4.27
N GLY A 109 -5.07 -14.55 4.20
CA GLY A 109 -6.09 -14.42 5.23
C GLY A 109 -5.81 -13.34 6.28
N PHE A 110 -4.58 -12.80 6.35
CA PHE A 110 -4.30 -11.65 7.21
C PHE A 110 -5.11 -10.44 6.76
N HIS A 111 -5.69 -9.76 7.73
CA HIS A 111 -6.37 -8.48 7.59
C HIS A 111 -5.98 -7.57 8.76
N GLY A 112 -5.55 -6.36 8.47
CA GLY A 112 -5.10 -5.42 9.49
C GLY A 112 -5.09 -3.98 9.02
N GLN A 113 -4.68 -3.10 9.91
CA GLN A 113 -4.61 -1.65 9.66
C GLN A 113 -3.22 -1.12 9.96
N THR A 114 -2.84 -0.10 9.21
CA THR A 114 -1.63 0.68 9.40
C THR A 114 -2.05 2.10 9.79
N PRO A 115 -1.54 2.64 10.92
CA PRO A 115 -1.87 4.01 11.33
C PRO A 115 -1.22 5.04 10.41
N ALA A 116 -1.80 6.24 10.38
CA ALA A 116 -1.17 7.40 9.75
C ALA A 116 0.19 7.69 10.41
N GLY A 117 1.18 8.05 9.59
CA GLY A 117 2.53 8.37 10.04
C GLY A 117 3.47 7.16 10.16
N GLU A 118 3.00 5.93 10.00
CA GLU A 118 3.86 4.75 10.07
C GLU A 118 4.86 4.73 8.91
N LEU A 119 6.13 4.57 9.28
CA LEU A 119 7.27 4.46 8.37
C LEU A 119 7.75 3.02 8.36
N HIS A 120 7.73 2.39 7.18
CA HIS A 120 8.14 1.01 7.07
C HIS A 120 8.68 0.64 5.68
N MET A 121 9.32 -0.53 5.64
CA MET A 121 9.70 -1.25 4.44
C MET A 121 8.80 -2.47 4.29
N GLU A 122 8.37 -2.77 3.07
CA GLU A 122 7.61 -3.97 2.74
C GLU A 122 8.32 -4.77 1.65
N TYR A 123 8.21 -6.10 1.72
CA TYR A 123 8.74 -6.99 0.70
C TYR A 123 7.97 -8.30 0.60
N GLY A 124 8.10 -8.95 -0.55
CA GLY A 124 7.57 -10.30 -0.77
C GLY A 124 8.52 -11.37 -0.24
N GLY A 125 7.98 -12.46 0.28
CA GLY A 125 8.76 -13.65 0.64
C GLY A 125 9.34 -14.39 -0.58
N ALA A 126 9.76 -15.64 -0.37
CA ALA A 126 10.40 -16.46 -1.41
C ALA A 126 9.54 -16.67 -2.67
N ASP A 127 8.23 -16.65 -2.51
CA ASP A 127 7.24 -16.78 -3.61
C ASP A 127 6.58 -15.42 -3.96
N GLY A 128 7.13 -14.31 -3.47
CA GLY A 128 6.52 -13.00 -3.60
C GLY A 128 5.32 -12.81 -2.67
N ALA A 129 4.51 -11.80 -2.97
CA ALA A 129 3.27 -11.52 -2.27
C ALA A 129 2.26 -10.81 -3.17
N THR A 130 0.98 -11.02 -2.91
CA THR A 130 -0.13 -10.24 -3.50
C THR A 130 -1.01 -9.74 -2.37
N VAL A 131 -1.19 -8.43 -2.32
CA VAL A 131 -1.84 -7.74 -1.20
C VAL A 131 -2.81 -6.68 -1.72
N ILE A 132 -3.99 -6.57 -1.11
CA ILE A 132 -4.92 -5.46 -1.33
C ILE A 132 -4.71 -4.42 -0.24
N PHE A 133 -4.65 -3.17 -0.66
CA PHE A 133 -4.63 -2.00 0.20
C PHE A 133 -5.84 -1.11 -0.05
N LEU A 134 -6.39 -0.56 1.01
CA LEU A 134 -7.27 0.60 0.97
C LEU A 134 -6.61 1.71 1.78
N CYS A 135 -6.26 2.80 1.12
CA CYS A 135 -5.48 3.89 1.70
C CYS A 135 -6.29 5.19 1.71
N GLU A 136 -6.12 5.94 2.81
CA GLU A 136 -6.65 7.29 2.97
C GLU A 136 -5.59 8.29 2.51
N ALA A 137 -5.99 9.18 1.61
CA ALA A 137 -5.15 10.31 1.20
C ALA A 137 -5.36 11.49 2.15
N VAL A 138 -4.29 12.20 2.45
CA VAL A 138 -4.31 13.45 3.19
C VAL A 138 -3.97 14.58 2.22
N ASP A 139 -4.91 15.45 1.96
CA ASP A 139 -4.78 16.53 0.95
C ASP A 139 -4.32 16.00 -0.43
N GLY A 140 -4.81 14.82 -0.82
CA GLY A 140 -4.46 14.16 -2.07
C GLY A 140 -3.15 13.37 -2.05
N ASN A 141 -2.39 13.40 -0.95
CA ASN A 141 -1.11 12.72 -0.79
C ASN A 141 -1.30 11.39 -0.06
N LEU A 142 -0.60 10.34 -0.51
CA LEU A 142 -0.71 8.97 0.03
C LEU A 142 0.53 8.56 0.83
N PHE A 143 1.70 8.70 0.20
CA PHE A 143 2.96 8.20 0.76
C PHE A 143 4.09 9.18 0.54
N ASP A 144 4.95 9.35 1.55
CA ASP A 144 6.29 9.89 1.35
C ASP A 144 7.28 8.76 1.09
N ILE A 145 8.01 8.85 0.00
CA ILE A 145 9.15 7.99 -0.28
C ILE A 145 10.36 8.56 0.46
N VAL A 146 10.97 7.75 1.29
CA VAL A 146 11.95 8.21 2.27
C VAL A 146 13.30 7.55 2.03
N ALA A 147 14.36 8.31 2.09
CA ALA A 147 15.73 7.80 2.07
C ALA A 147 16.12 7.22 3.44
N LYS A 148 17.23 6.47 3.50
CA LYS A 148 17.73 5.87 4.75
C LYS A 148 18.08 6.90 5.82
N ASP A 149 18.45 8.10 5.43
CA ASP A 149 18.72 9.21 6.35
C ASP A 149 17.46 9.96 6.84
N GLY A 150 16.28 9.51 6.40
CA GLY A 150 14.98 10.08 6.75
C GLY A 150 14.54 11.25 5.86
N SER A 151 15.33 11.66 4.87
CA SER A 151 14.93 12.69 3.92
C SER A 151 13.83 12.20 2.99
N ILE A 152 12.89 13.10 2.65
CA ILE A 152 11.81 12.80 1.71
C ILE A 152 12.34 12.97 0.29
N LEU A 153 12.27 11.90 -0.50
CA LEU A 153 12.71 11.89 -1.89
C LEU A 153 11.59 12.27 -2.86
N ALA A 154 10.38 11.87 -2.55
CA ALA A 154 9.19 12.15 -3.33
C ALA A 154 7.93 11.93 -2.48
N THR A 155 6.82 12.50 -2.91
CA THR A 155 5.49 12.20 -2.36
C THR A 155 4.62 11.62 -3.44
N ALA A 156 4.13 10.41 -3.23
CA ALA A 156 3.18 9.76 -4.13
C ALA A 156 1.77 10.25 -3.83
N THR A 157 1.10 10.73 -4.87
CA THR A 157 -0.25 11.28 -4.76
C THR A 157 -1.30 10.30 -5.27
N LEU A 158 -2.55 10.54 -4.93
CA LEU A 158 -3.70 9.83 -5.49
C LEU A 158 -3.73 9.95 -7.02
N ASP A 159 -3.40 11.14 -7.55
CA ASP A 159 -3.34 11.36 -9.00
C ASP A 159 -2.22 10.58 -9.69
N ASP A 160 -1.08 10.37 -9.04
CA ASP A 160 0.00 9.54 -9.60
C ASP A 160 -0.44 8.08 -9.74
N PHE A 161 -1.15 7.54 -8.75
CA PHE A 161 -1.72 6.19 -8.83
C PHE A 161 -2.75 6.06 -9.93
N VAL A 162 -3.72 6.99 -9.99
CA VAL A 162 -4.83 6.94 -10.97
C VAL A 162 -4.33 7.14 -12.40
N SER A 163 -3.35 8.02 -12.62
CA SER A 163 -2.81 8.32 -13.95
C SER A 163 -1.70 7.38 -14.42
N GLY A 164 -1.28 6.42 -13.57
CA GLY A 164 -0.18 5.51 -13.89
C GLY A 164 1.20 6.20 -13.97
N ARG A 165 1.41 7.26 -13.21
CA ARG A 165 2.67 8.04 -13.20
C ARG A 165 3.57 7.75 -12.01
N LEU A 166 3.36 6.64 -11.32
CA LEU A 166 4.27 6.18 -10.28
C LEU A 166 5.65 5.91 -10.89
N ARG A 167 6.69 6.48 -10.30
CA ARG A 167 8.09 6.34 -10.77
C ARG A 167 9.02 6.00 -9.60
#